data_5907f5cef453b547cb01fd7f46201c27
#
_entry.id   5907f5cef453b547cb01fd7f46201c27
#
_cell.length_a   1.000
_cell.length_b   1.000
_cell.length_c   1.000
_cell.angle_alpha   90.00
_cell.angle_beta   90.00
_cell.angle_gamma   90.00
#
_symmetry.space_group_name_H-M   'P 1'
#
loop_
_entity.id
_entity.type
_entity.pdbx_description
1 polymer ?
#
loop_
_entity_poly.entity_id
_entity_poly.type
_entity_poly.pdbx_seq_one_letter_code
_entity_poly.pdbx_strand_id
1 'polypeptide(L)'
;AWTVRNYAALADRVDLLPISALAALRNSLLFAVVAAGLAVLVGGLASLVVVHGRRTTSRLFDLGLMLPLGASAVTVGFGMLIALDGPPLDLRSSRWLVPVAHALIGVPFVMRTVVPTLRSIDQRLREAAAVLGASPARTRRDVDLPIAARALAVGGAFSFAVSLGEFGATSFLPRHPDQLTAPLALFRLLGTPGEALRGQAMA
;
A
#
# COMPACT_ATOMS: atom_id res chain seq x y z
N ALA A 1 19.09 22.10 18.15
CA ALA A 1 19.34 21.28 19.35
C ALA A 1 18.20 20.28 19.48
N TRP A 2 18.53 19.00 19.66
CA TRP A 2 17.59 17.93 19.96
C TRP A 2 17.01 18.16 21.33
N THR A 3 15.74 18.55 21.42
CA THR A 3 15.07 18.79 22.71
C THR A 3 13.77 18.01 22.74
N VAL A 4 13.45 17.42 23.90
CA VAL A 4 12.17 16.73 24.18
C VAL A 4 10.96 17.66 23.89
N ARG A 5 11.17 18.96 23.94
CA ARG A 5 10.18 19.99 23.61
C ARG A 5 9.62 19.86 22.19
N ASN A 6 10.45 19.49 21.20
CA ASN A 6 9.99 19.32 19.82
C ASN A 6 9.06 18.11 19.68
N TYR A 7 9.31 17.03 20.44
CA TYR A 7 8.39 15.88 20.47
C TYR A 7 7.07 16.20 21.14
N ALA A 8 7.07 16.97 22.23
CA ALA A 8 5.83 17.43 22.87
C ALA A 8 5.02 18.32 21.93
N ALA A 9 5.69 19.19 21.16
CA ALA A 9 5.06 20.09 20.19
C ALA A 9 4.40 19.36 19.00
N LEU A 10 4.65 18.06 18.76
CA LEU A 10 3.95 17.28 17.72
C LEU A 10 2.46 17.13 18.00
N ALA A 11 2.03 17.21 19.24
CA ALA A 11 0.63 17.15 19.64
C ALA A 11 -0.09 18.50 19.44
N ASP A 12 0.66 19.60 19.38
CA ASP A 12 0.11 20.95 19.27
C ASP A 12 -0.37 21.21 17.82
N ARG A 13 -1.43 22.01 17.71
CA ARG A 13 -1.86 22.53 16.42
C ARG A 13 -1.01 23.72 16.02
N VAL A 14 -0.52 23.70 14.80
CA VAL A 14 0.19 24.81 14.17
C VAL A 14 -0.73 25.35 13.06
N ASP A 15 -0.86 26.66 12.93
CA ASP A 15 -1.74 27.31 11.94
C ASP A 15 -1.48 26.84 10.49
N LEU A 16 -0.27 26.36 10.23
CA LEU A 16 0.14 25.81 8.93
C LEU A 16 -0.51 24.47 8.59
N LEU A 17 -0.89 23.68 9.61
CA LEU A 17 -1.44 22.34 9.45
C LEU A 17 -2.92 22.31 9.90
N PRO A 18 -3.81 21.70 9.11
CA PRO A 18 -5.21 21.54 9.47
C PRO A 18 -5.42 20.65 10.70
N ILE A 19 -4.45 19.78 11.00
CA ILE A 19 -4.41 18.86 12.13
C ILE A 19 -3.01 18.87 12.76
N SER A 20 -2.86 18.34 13.98
CA SER A 20 -1.53 18.20 14.59
C SER A 20 -0.64 17.21 13.82
N ALA A 21 0.68 17.36 13.93
CA ALA A 21 1.64 16.46 13.30
C ALA A 21 1.46 15.00 13.78
N LEU A 22 1.14 14.82 15.07
CA LEU A 22 0.84 13.50 15.63
C LEU A 22 -0.43 12.86 15.00
N ALA A 23 -1.47 13.67 14.74
CA ALA A 23 -2.67 13.18 14.03
C ALA A 23 -2.36 12.81 12.59
N ALA A 24 -1.49 13.54 11.89
CA ALA A 24 -1.04 13.20 10.56
C ALA A 24 -0.23 11.88 10.54
N LEU A 25 0.61 11.63 11.54
CA LEU A 25 1.33 10.38 11.72
C LEU A 25 0.36 9.21 11.93
N ARG A 26 -0.65 9.38 12.79
CA ARG A 26 -1.70 8.38 13.00
C ARG A 26 -2.44 8.07 11.70
N ASN A 27 -2.79 9.07 10.89
CA ASN A 27 -3.42 8.86 9.59
C ASN A 27 -2.53 8.05 8.66
N SER A 28 -1.23 8.37 8.57
CA SER A 28 -0.28 7.61 7.76
C SER A 28 -0.21 6.14 8.19
N LEU A 29 -0.15 5.87 9.50
CA LEU A 29 -0.13 4.50 10.02
C LEU A 29 -1.43 3.74 9.66
N LEU A 30 -2.59 4.37 9.85
CA LEU A 30 -3.88 3.75 9.51
C LEU A 30 -3.99 3.49 8.00
N PHE A 31 -3.61 4.47 7.17
CA PHE A 31 -3.63 4.30 5.72
C PHE A 31 -2.65 3.23 5.26
N ALA A 32 -1.46 3.17 5.85
CA ALA A 32 -0.47 2.15 5.53
C ALA A 32 -0.94 0.74 5.91
N VAL A 33 -1.59 0.56 7.06
CA VAL A 33 -2.17 -0.74 7.47
C VAL A 33 -3.27 -1.15 6.50
N VAL A 34 -4.20 -0.24 6.17
CA VAL A 34 -5.30 -0.53 5.24
C VAL A 34 -4.76 -0.82 3.83
N ALA A 35 -3.84 0.00 3.34
CA ALA A 35 -3.22 -0.19 2.03
C ALA A 35 -2.46 -1.52 1.94
N ALA A 36 -1.67 -1.87 2.96
CA ALA A 36 -0.95 -3.14 3.02
C ALA A 36 -1.94 -4.33 3.06
N GLY A 37 -3.02 -4.24 3.83
CA GLY A 37 -4.07 -5.26 3.86
C GLY A 37 -4.72 -5.46 2.49
N LEU A 38 -5.09 -4.37 1.81
CA LEU A 38 -5.63 -4.41 0.45
C LEU A 38 -4.62 -4.96 -0.55
N ALA A 39 -3.35 -4.54 -0.46
CA ALA A 39 -2.30 -5.03 -1.34
C ALA A 39 -2.03 -6.53 -1.14
N VAL A 40 -2.03 -7.03 0.10
CA VAL A 40 -1.90 -8.47 0.41
C VAL A 40 -3.09 -9.26 -0.13
N LEU A 41 -4.30 -8.75 0.02
CA LEU A 41 -5.51 -9.40 -0.49
C LEU A 41 -5.48 -9.46 -2.02
N VAL A 42 -5.34 -8.31 -2.68
CA VAL A 42 -5.36 -8.22 -4.15
C VAL A 42 -4.13 -8.89 -4.77
N GLY A 43 -2.94 -8.59 -4.26
CA GLY A 43 -1.69 -9.16 -4.75
C GLY A 43 -1.58 -10.67 -4.50
N GLY A 44 -2.07 -11.15 -3.36
CA GLY A 44 -2.15 -12.57 -3.03
C GLY A 44 -3.10 -13.32 -3.97
N LEU A 45 -4.32 -12.82 -4.18
CA LEU A 45 -5.29 -13.40 -5.12
C LEU A 45 -4.76 -13.37 -6.56
N ALA A 46 -4.20 -12.24 -6.98
CA ALA A 46 -3.58 -12.10 -8.29
C ALA A 46 -2.41 -13.08 -8.49
N SER A 47 -1.60 -13.30 -7.47
CA SER A 47 -0.50 -14.28 -7.50
C SER A 47 -1.01 -15.71 -7.73
N LEU A 48 -2.15 -16.08 -7.13
CA LEU A 48 -2.79 -17.38 -7.40
C LEU A 48 -3.27 -17.48 -8.85
N VAL A 49 -3.84 -16.41 -9.42
CA VAL A 49 -4.25 -16.37 -10.83
C VAL A 49 -3.04 -16.47 -11.75
N VAL A 50 -1.95 -15.78 -11.43
CA VAL A 50 -0.70 -15.80 -12.22
C VAL A 50 -0.06 -17.19 -12.20
N VAL A 51 -0.11 -17.91 -11.08
CA VAL A 51 0.52 -19.24 -10.96
C VAL A 51 -0.36 -20.37 -11.52
N HIS A 52 -1.67 -20.32 -11.27
CA HIS A 52 -2.59 -21.42 -11.61
C HIS A 52 -3.51 -21.11 -12.80
N GLY A 53 -3.50 -19.89 -13.32
CA GLY A 53 -4.35 -19.47 -14.43
C GLY A 53 -3.87 -19.95 -15.80
N ARG A 54 -4.71 -19.75 -16.83
CA ARG A 54 -4.32 -19.98 -18.21
C ARG A 54 -3.20 -19.01 -18.60
N ARG A 55 -2.26 -19.43 -19.45
CA ARG A 55 -1.06 -18.68 -19.85
C ARG A 55 -1.36 -17.22 -20.26
N THR A 56 -2.40 -16.99 -21.04
CA THR A 56 -2.79 -15.64 -21.48
C THR A 56 -3.29 -14.79 -20.32
N THR A 57 -4.18 -15.32 -19.50
CA THR A 57 -4.72 -14.62 -18.33
C THR A 57 -3.61 -14.31 -17.33
N SER A 58 -2.75 -15.29 -17.02
CA SER A 58 -1.60 -15.10 -16.13
C SER A 58 -0.70 -13.97 -16.61
N ARG A 59 -0.39 -13.94 -17.92
CA ARG A 59 0.47 -12.90 -18.50
C ARG A 59 -0.17 -11.50 -18.44
N LEU A 60 -1.47 -11.39 -18.71
CA LEU A 60 -2.19 -10.12 -18.63
C LEU A 60 -2.24 -9.58 -17.19
N PHE A 61 -2.54 -10.44 -16.22
CA PHE A 61 -2.54 -10.05 -14.81
C PHE A 61 -1.13 -9.66 -14.34
N ASP A 62 -0.11 -10.43 -14.69
CA ASP A 62 1.28 -10.15 -14.32
C ASP A 62 1.73 -8.79 -14.91
N LEU A 63 1.52 -8.57 -16.21
CA LEU A 63 1.86 -7.30 -16.85
C LEU A 63 1.05 -6.12 -16.30
N GLY A 64 -0.28 -6.27 -16.22
CA GLY A 64 -1.17 -5.18 -15.80
C GLY A 64 -0.92 -4.72 -14.37
N LEU A 65 -0.75 -5.67 -13.44
CA LEU A 65 -0.51 -5.35 -12.03
C LEU A 65 0.94 -4.95 -11.72
N MET A 66 1.88 -5.17 -12.67
CA MET A 66 3.25 -4.65 -12.57
C MET A 66 3.41 -3.23 -13.14
N LEU A 67 2.43 -2.71 -13.89
CA LEU A 67 2.48 -1.35 -14.46
C LEU A 67 2.75 -0.26 -13.41
N PRO A 68 2.13 -0.27 -12.21
CA PRO A 68 2.40 0.76 -11.20
C PRO A 68 3.87 0.82 -10.75
N LEU A 69 4.60 -0.30 -10.84
CA LEU A 69 6.01 -0.34 -10.48
C LEU A 69 6.89 0.43 -11.46
N GLY A 70 6.49 0.48 -12.74
CA GLY A 70 7.17 1.23 -13.80
C GLY A 70 6.69 2.67 -13.93
N ALA A 71 5.59 3.02 -13.29
CA ALA A 71 5.03 4.36 -13.28
C ALA A 71 5.50 5.14 -12.05
N SER A 72 5.62 6.46 -12.19
CA SER A 72 5.83 7.34 -11.05
C SER A 72 4.58 7.32 -10.15
N ALA A 73 4.75 7.32 -8.83
CA ALA A 73 3.64 7.44 -7.88
C ALA A 73 2.81 8.71 -8.12
N VAL A 74 3.44 9.80 -8.55
CA VAL A 74 2.79 11.04 -9.01
C VAL A 74 1.85 10.76 -10.19
N THR A 75 2.32 10.01 -11.19
CA THR A 75 1.51 9.63 -12.36
C THR A 75 0.31 8.78 -11.95
N VAL A 76 0.49 7.86 -11.01
CA VAL A 76 -0.60 7.04 -10.46
C VAL A 76 -1.63 7.93 -9.74
N GLY A 77 -1.18 8.83 -8.85
CA GLY A 77 -2.06 9.76 -8.14
C GLY A 77 -2.83 10.69 -9.07
N PHE A 78 -2.14 11.27 -10.05
CA PHE A 78 -2.76 12.14 -11.05
C PHE A 78 -3.73 11.38 -11.97
N GLY A 79 -3.36 10.16 -12.39
CA GLY A 79 -4.25 9.29 -13.16
C GLY A 79 -5.52 8.93 -12.40
N MET A 80 -5.42 8.63 -11.11
CA MET A 80 -6.59 8.39 -10.26
C MET A 80 -7.43 9.64 -10.06
N LEU A 81 -6.82 10.81 -9.92
CA LEU A 81 -7.54 12.08 -9.86
C LEU A 81 -8.43 12.26 -11.10
N ILE A 82 -7.91 12.01 -12.30
CA ILE A 82 -8.68 12.15 -13.54
C ILE A 82 -9.72 11.04 -13.68
N ALA A 83 -9.34 9.80 -13.42
CA ALA A 83 -10.20 8.64 -13.64
C ALA A 83 -11.40 8.57 -12.67
N LEU A 84 -11.26 9.15 -11.47
CA LEU A 84 -12.27 9.10 -10.41
C LEU A 84 -12.93 10.47 -10.17
N ASP A 85 -12.87 11.35 -11.16
CA ASP A 85 -13.35 12.73 -11.12
C ASP A 85 -14.81 12.89 -11.63
N GLY A 86 -15.53 11.81 -11.86
CA GLY A 86 -16.90 11.89 -12.36
C GLY A 86 -17.64 10.57 -12.38
N PRO A 87 -18.94 10.60 -12.77
CA PRO A 87 -19.73 9.40 -12.88
C PRO A 87 -19.08 8.34 -13.80
N PRO A 88 -19.18 7.03 -13.49
CA PRO A 88 -19.97 6.44 -12.40
C PRO A 88 -19.21 6.32 -11.06
N LEU A 89 -17.94 6.71 -10.98
CA LEU A 89 -17.06 6.48 -9.82
C LEU A 89 -16.48 7.81 -9.31
N ASP A 90 -17.33 8.75 -8.87
CA ASP A 90 -16.84 9.94 -8.17
C ASP A 90 -16.39 9.57 -6.75
N LEU A 91 -15.09 9.36 -6.55
CA LEU A 91 -14.49 9.01 -5.28
C LEU A 91 -13.66 10.16 -4.67
N ARG A 92 -13.74 11.37 -5.20
CA ARG A 92 -12.96 12.53 -4.74
C ARG A 92 -13.15 12.84 -3.25
N SER A 93 -14.35 12.68 -2.73
CA SER A 93 -14.67 12.88 -1.31
C SER A 93 -14.51 11.61 -0.47
N SER A 94 -14.06 10.50 -1.06
CA SER A 94 -13.96 9.22 -0.36
C SER A 94 -12.71 9.15 0.51
N ARG A 95 -12.89 8.71 1.76
CA ARG A 95 -11.78 8.40 2.68
C ARG A 95 -10.92 7.23 2.21
N TRP A 96 -11.43 6.42 1.28
CA TRP A 96 -10.73 5.25 0.75
C TRP A 96 -9.78 5.57 -0.40
N LEU A 97 -9.86 6.77 -0.98
CA LEU A 97 -9.08 7.11 -2.17
C LEU A 97 -7.57 7.00 -1.93
N VAL A 98 -7.08 7.54 -0.83
CA VAL A 98 -5.65 7.48 -0.47
C VAL A 98 -5.20 6.05 -0.18
N PRO A 99 -5.85 5.26 0.72
CA PRO A 99 -5.48 3.86 0.94
C PRO A 99 -5.52 2.99 -0.32
N VAL A 100 -6.49 3.20 -1.21
CA VAL A 100 -6.59 2.44 -2.48
C VAL A 100 -5.45 2.79 -3.42
N ALA A 101 -5.08 4.07 -3.54
CA ALA A 101 -3.92 4.48 -4.33
C ALA A 101 -2.61 3.87 -3.81
N HIS A 102 -2.42 3.90 -2.50
CA HIS A 102 -1.26 3.27 -1.87
C HIS A 102 -1.25 1.75 -2.05
N ALA A 103 -2.43 1.11 -1.96
CA ALA A 103 -2.55 -0.33 -2.21
C ALA A 103 -2.18 -0.68 -3.66
N LEU A 104 -2.61 0.14 -4.64
CA LEU A 104 -2.27 -0.07 -6.05
C LEU A 104 -0.76 -0.04 -6.28
N ILE A 105 -0.04 0.86 -5.59
CA ILE A 105 1.43 0.92 -5.61
C ILE A 105 2.03 -0.28 -4.87
N GLY A 106 1.35 -0.77 -3.82
CA GLY A 106 1.80 -1.87 -2.95
C GLY A 106 1.65 -3.26 -3.56
N VAL A 107 0.62 -3.49 -4.40
CA VAL A 107 0.31 -4.80 -5.02
C VAL A 107 1.49 -5.45 -5.71
N PRO A 108 2.29 -4.76 -6.54
CA PRO A 108 3.46 -5.35 -7.19
C PRO A 108 4.49 -5.93 -6.20
N PHE A 109 4.70 -5.32 -5.05
CA PHE A 109 5.63 -5.82 -4.03
C PHE A 109 5.17 -7.16 -3.46
N VAL A 110 3.86 -7.29 -3.20
CA VAL A 110 3.28 -8.56 -2.75
C VAL A 110 3.43 -9.63 -3.84
N MET A 111 3.11 -9.32 -5.09
CA MET A 111 3.23 -10.28 -6.19
C MET A 111 4.69 -10.72 -6.42
N ARG A 112 5.65 -9.80 -6.31
CA ARG A 112 7.08 -10.08 -6.47
C ARG A 112 7.63 -11.04 -5.42
N THR A 113 7.03 -11.08 -4.23
CA THR A 113 7.40 -12.03 -3.16
C THR A 113 6.63 -13.34 -3.26
N VAL A 114 5.34 -13.28 -3.57
CA VAL A 114 4.43 -14.43 -3.52
C VAL A 114 4.52 -15.32 -4.76
N VAL A 115 4.58 -14.74 -5.98
CA VAL A 115 4.62 -15.53 -7.22
C VAL A 115 5.82 -16.49 -7.29
N PRO A 116 7.07 -16.05 -7.02
CA PRO A 116 8.21 -16.97 -7.00
C PRO A 116 8.06 -18.07 -5.94
N THR A 117 7.56 -17.71 -4.75
CA THR A 117 7.33 -18.67 -3.67
C THR A 117 6.31 -19.74 -4.07
N LEU A 118 5.18 -19.34 -4.65
CA LEU A 118 4.18 -20.31 -5.14
C LEU A 118 4.71 -21.20 -6.28
N ARG A 119 5.58 -20.67 -7.13
CA ARG A 119 6.22 -21.43 -8.22
C ARG A 119 7.29 -22.40 -7.72
N SER A 120 7.92 -22.13 -6.58
CA SER A 120 8.92 -23.00 -5.97
C SER A 120 8.32 -24.19 -5.20
N ILE A 121 6.99 -24.22 -4.98
CA ILE A 121 6.33 -25.34 -4.30
C ILE A 121 6.41 -26.59 -5.19
N ASP A 122 6.98 -27.68 -4.64
CA ASP A 122 7.11 -28.95 -5.34
C ASP A 122 5.72 -29.47 -5.75
N GLN A 123 5.57 -29.76 -7.03
CA GLN A 123 4.33 -30.30 -7.60
C GLN A 123 3.88 -31.60 -6.92
N ARG A 124 4.83 -32.40 -6.42
CA ARG A 124 4.55 -33.65 -5.68
C ARG A 124 3.71 -33.43 -4.43
N LEU A 125 3.83 -32.28 -3.76
CA LEU A 125 3.00 -31.95 -2.59
C LEU A 125 1.53 -31.79 -2.98
N ARG A 126 1.28 -31.17 -4.14
CA ARG A 126 -0.08 -31.00 -4.67
C ARG A 126 -0.66 -32.33 -5.16
N GLU A 127 0.16 -33.15 -5.78
CA GLU A 127 -0.22 -34.50 -6.25
C GLU A 127 -0.53 -35.41 -5.08
N ALA A 128 0.28 -35.39 -4.01
CA ALA A 128 0.02 -36.17 -2.79
C ALA A 128 -1.31 -35.72 -2.14
N ALA A 129 -1.58 -34.42 -2.06
CA ALA A 129 -2.85 -33.91 -1.56
C ALA A 129 -4.03 -34.40 -2.41
N ALA A 130 -3.89 -34.42 -3.74
CA ALA A 130 -4.92 -34.92 -4.66
C ALA A 130 -5.17 -36.41 -4.49
N VAL A 131 -4.12 -37.23 -4.33
CA VAL A 131 -4.24 -38.69 -4.04
C VAL A 131 -4.97 -38.93 -2.73
N LEU A 132 -4.79 -38.06 -1.73
CA LEU A 132 -5.52 -38.09 -0.47
C LEU A 132 -6.95 -37.51 -0.55
N GLY A 133 -7.44 -37.22 -1.76
CA GLY A 133 -8.81 -36.75 -2.01
C GLY A 133 -9.03 -35.25 -1.77
N ALA A 134 -7.96 -34.45 -1.66
CA ALA A 134 -8.11 -33.00 -1.54
C ALA A 134 -8.60 -32.38 -2.86
N SER A 135 -9.65 -31.55 -2.78
CA SER A 135 -10.07 -30.74 -3.92
C SER A 135 -9.02 -29.65 -4.24
N PRO A 136 -9.00 -29.06 -5.44
CA PRO A 136 -8.08 -27.99 -5.78
C PRO A 136 -8.13 -26.77 -4.81
N ALA A 137 -9.31 -26.46 -4.29
CA ALA A 137 -9.48 -25.41 -3.29
C ALA A 137 -8.84 -25.78 -1.95
N ARG A 138 -9.00 -27.04 -1.53
CA ARG A 138 -8.40 -27.57 -0.30
C ARG A 138 -6.87 -27.63 -0.43
N THR A 139 -6.34 -28.08 -1.57
CA THR A 139 -4.89 -28.08 -1.83
C THR A 139 -4.30 -26.66 -1.72
N ARG A 140 -4.97 -25.66 -2.31
CA ARG A 140 -4.52 -24.25 -2.17
C ARG A 140 -4.52 -23.77 -0.72
N ARG A 141 -5.55 -24.12 0.05
CA ARG A 141 -5.67 -23.73 1.46
C ARG A 141 -4.66 -24.44 2.35
N ASP A 142 -4.47 -25.76 2.16
CA ASP A 142 -3.73 -26.59 3.10
C ASP A 142 -2.24 -26.75 2.70
N VAL A 143 -1.88 -26.49 1.43
CA VAL A 143 -0.50 -26.58 0.90
C VAL A 143 0.01 -25.20 0.48
N ASP A 144 -0.63 -24.55 -0.50
CA ASP A 144 -0.09 -23.34 -1.11
C ASP A 144 -0.10 -22.15 -0.13
N LEU A 145 -1.21 -21.93 0.57
CA LEU A 145 -1.39 -20.76 1.45
C LEU A 145 -0.46 -20.76 2.66
N PRO A 146 -0.26 -21.86 3.41
CA PRO A 146 0.68 -21.89 4.53
C PRO A 146 2.13 -21.62 4.09
N ILE A 147 2.54 -22.15 2.93
CA ILE A 147 3.88 -21.92 2.39
C ILE A 147 4.03 -20.46 1.92
N ALA A 148 3.02 -19.91 1.26
CA ALA A 148 3.01 -18.53 0.80
C ALA A 148 2.85 -17.49 1.93
N ALA A 149 2.40 -17.89 3.12
CA ALA A 149 2.09 -16.95 4.22
C ALA A 149 3.29 -16.07 4.61
N ARG A 150 4.50 -16.64 4.63
CA ARG A 150 5.72 -15.87 4.89
C ARG A 150 5.99 -14.84 3.80
N ALA A 151 5.82 -15.22 2.54
CA ALA A 151 5.99 -14.31 1.40
C ALA A 151 4.92 -13.20 1.39
N LEU A 152 3.68 -13.53 1.76
CA LEU A 152 2.60 -12.55 1.94
C LEU A 152 2.94 -11.55 3.06
N ALA A 153 3.47 -12.01 4.19
CA ALA A 153 3.88 -11.14 5.28
C ALA A 153 5.03 -10.20 4.87
N VAL A 154 6.03 -10.71 4.15
CA VAL A 154 7.14 -9.90 3.62
C VAL A 154 6.63 -8.87 2.60
N GLY A 155 5.81 -9.29 1.63
CA GLY A 155 5.22 -8.39 0.64
C GLY A 155 4.32 -7.33 1.28
N GLY A 156 3.55 -7.71 2.29
CA GLY A 156 2.73 -6.80 3.09
C GLY A 156 3.57 -5.79 3.87
N ALA A 157 4.68 -6.22 4.47
CA ALA A 157 5.61 -5.31 5.17
C ALA A 157 6.24 -4.29 4.20
N PHE A 158 6.64 -4.71 3.00
CA PHE A 158 7.11 -3.79 1.97
C PHE A 158 6.01 -2.81 1.53
N SER A 159 4.79 -3.30 1.28
CA SER A 159 3.65 -2.45 0.93
C SER A 159 3.36 -1.43 2.04
N PHE A 160 3.40 -1.85 3.31
CA PHE A 160 3.24 -0.97 4.46
C PHE A 160 4.33 0.12 4.50
N ALA A 161 5.60 -0.25 4.37
CA ALA A 161 6.72 0.69 4.41
C ALA A 161 6.64 1.72 3.27
N VAL A 162 6.33 1.27 2.06
CA VAL A 162 6.13 2.14 0.89
C VAL A 162 4.97 3.09 1.13
N SER A 163 3.83 2.58 1.61
CA SER A 163 2.64 3.40 1.89
C SER A 163 2.90 4.45 2.99
N LEU A 164 3.69 4.11 4.01
CA LEU A 164 4.00 5.03 5.11
C LEU A 164 4.80 6.25 4.62
N GLY A 165 5.71 6.05 3.66
CA GLY A 165 6.52 7.11 3.06
C GLY A 165 5.92 7.73 1.79
N GLU A 166 4.71 7.31 1.38
CA GLU A 166 4.14 7.74 0.11
C GLU A 166 3.71 9.20 0.12
N PHE A 167 4.38 9.99 -0.70
CA PHE A 167 4.14 11.41 -0.88
C PHE A 167 3.61 11.74 -2.27
N GLY A 168 4.15 11.09 -3.30
CA GLY A 168 3.90 11.44 -4.70
C GLY A 168 2.45 11.34 -5.10
N ALA A 169 1.82 10.18 -4.93
CA ALA A 169 0.40 9.97 -5.20
C ALA A 169 -0.47 10.82 -4.27
N THR A 170 -0.15 10.83 -2.97
CA THR A 170 -0.94 11.53 -1.96
C THR A 170 -0.97 13.05 -2.20
N SER A 171 0.07 13.64 -2.77
CA SER A 171 0.12 15.09 -3.03
C SER A 171 -0.92 15.55 -4.05
N PHE A 172 -1.31 14.69 -4.99
CA PHE A 172 -2.29 14.98 -6.04
C PHE A 172 -3.71 14.53 -5.72
N LEU A 173 -3.87 13.58 -4.80
CA LEU A 173 -5.20 13.08 -4.47
C LEU A 173 -5.99 14.10 -3.64
N PRO A 174 -7.28 14.35 -3.96
CA PRO A 174 -8.18 15.11 -3.12
C PRO A 174 -8.34 14.41 -1.77
N ARG A 175 -8.39 15.18 -0.71
CA ARG A 175 -8.57 14.68 0.65
C ARG A 175 -9.21 15.71 1.54
N HIS A 176 -9.91 15.24 2.54
CA HIS A 176 -10.37 16.11 3.61
C HIS A 176 -9.20 16.67 4.42
N PRO A 177 -9.32 17.89 5.00
CA PRO A 177 -8.26 18.46 5.82
C PRO A 177 -7.80 17.57 6.97
N ASP A 178 -8.71 16.77 7.54
CA ASP A 178 -8.44 15.81 8.63
C ASP A 178 -7.67 14.55 8.17
N GLN A 179 -7.50 14.34 6.86
CA GLN A 179 -6.80 13.20 6.26
C GLN A 179 -5.35 13.52 5.83
N LEU A 180 -4.77 14.58 6.38
CA LEU A 180 -3.37 14.89 6.11
C LEU A 180 -2.46 13.74 6.58
N THR A 181 -1.50 13.36 5.73
CA THR A 181 -0.50 12.34 6.03
C THR A 181 0.80 12.93 6.54
N ALA A 182 1.61 12.14 7.24
CA ALA A 182 2.88 12.58 7.80
C ALA A 182 3.86 13.12 6.73
N PRO A 183 4.08 12.47 5.56
CA PRO A 183 4.94 13.02 4.51
C PRO A 183 4.50 14.40 4.03
N LEU A 184 3.19 14.64 3.91
CA LEU A 184 2.66 15.94 3.51
C LEU A 184 2.76 17.00 4.62
N ALA A 185 2.55 16.59 5.88
CA ALA A 185 2.78 17.47 7.03
C ALA A 185 4.26 17.89 7.09
N LEU A 186 5.17 16.93 6.95
CA LEU A 186 6.60 17.16 6.90
C LEU A 186 6.99 18.12 5.75
N PHE A 187 6.47 17.90 4.56
CA PHE A 187 6.71 18.79 3.41
C PHE A 187 6.29 20.25 3.71
N ARG A 188 5.11 20.45 4.33
CA ARG A 188 4.63 21.79 4.69
C ARG A 188 5.49 22.44 5.78
N LEU A 189 5.86 21.68 6.82
CA LEU A 189 6.70 22.18 7.91
C LEU A 189 8.08 22.59 7.43
N LEU A 190 8.71 21.78 6.55
CA LEU A 190 10.02 22.08 6.00
C LEU A 190 10.00 23.19 4.93
N GLY A 191 8.89 23.33 4.22
CA GLY A 191 8.69 24.37 3.21
C GLY A 191 8.46 25.76 3.78
N THR A 192 8.22 25.89 5.09
CA THR A 192 7.99 27.19 5.75
C THR A 192 9.18 27.56 6.61
N PRO A 193 9.73 28.80 6.47
CA PRO A 193 10.83 29.26 7.30
C PRO A 193 10.45 29.33 8.79
N GLY A 194 11.33 28.83 9.67
CA GLY A 194 11.13 28.88 11.13
C GLY A 194 11.88 27.77 11.85
N GLU A 195 12.65 28.11 12.88
CA GLU A 195 13.42 27.10 13.66
C GLU A 195 12.51 26.13 14.42
N ALA A 196 11.39 26.63 14.96
CA ALA A 196 10.42 25.81 15.68
C ALA A 196 9.75 24.78 14.75
N LEU A 197 9.36 25.18 13.53
CA LEU A 197 8.76 24.30 12.53
C LEU A 197 9.74 23.24 12.05
N ARG A 198 11.01 23.63 11.80
CA ARG A 198 12.08 22.67 11.48
C ARG A 198 12.34 21.71 12.64
N GLY A 199 12.30 22.19 13.88
CA GLY A 199 12.43 21.34 15.07
C GLY A 199 11.33 20.29 15.17
N GLN A 200 10.08 20.66 14.90
CA GLN A 200 8.95 19.71 14.82
C GLN A 200 9.08 18.72 13.65
N ALA A 201 9.55 19.19 12.50
CA ALA A 201 9.73 18.33 11.33
C ALA A 201 10.82 17.28 11.53
N MET A 202 11.80 17.53 12.42
CA MET A 202 12.92 16.62 12.71
C MET A 202 12.67 15.73 13.93
N ALA A 203 11.58 15.93 14.66
CA ALA A 203 11.15 15.09 15.76
C ALA A 203 10.30 13.91 15.30
#